data_3390248629553701ecc9c3c16b49c1b5
#
_entry.id   3390248629553701ecc9c3c16b49c1b5
#
_cell.length_a   1.000
_cell.length_b   1.000
_cell.length_c   1.000
_cell.angle_alpha   90.00
_cell.angle_beta   90.00
_cell.angle_gamma   90.00
#
_symmetry.space_group_name_H-M   'P 1'
#
loop_
_entity.id
_entity.type
_entity.pdbx_description
1 polymer ?
#
loop_
_entity_poly.entity_id
_entity_poly.type
_entity_poly.pdbx_seq_one_letter_code
_entity_poly.pdbx_strand_id
1 'polypeptide(L)'
;MTRKFYRIKLSAEDVNTAGKPLEAARDELVEEVAVIRKQNSQPPLDTDAVKMQRKQMPSKRDAEKMILKELVSESFEGSKNDIAILCQISETCRDIDDSDGEVLFSEADYALITKGYKAKKDEWRPPRWWFDCKELWSQIVNAKPEEKEIG
;
A
#
# COMPACT_ATOMS: atom_id res chain seq x y z
N MET A 1 -23.99 20.71 9.60
CA MET A 1 -23.43 19.44 10.10
C MET A 1 -22.03 19.26 9.54
N THR A 2 -21.04 19.10 10.39
CA THR A 2 -19.65 18.89 9.96
C THR A 2 -19.27 17.42 10.07
N ARG A 3 -18.49 16.93 9.10
CA ARG A 3 -17.85 15.61 9.17
C ARG A 3 -16.33 15.77 9.26
N LYS A 4 -15.71 14.87 9.99
CA LYS A 4 -14.26 14.80 10.09
C LYS A 4 -13.72 13.81 9.07
N PHE A 5 -12.64 14.21 8.41
CA PHE A 5 -11.91 13.39 7.45
C PHE A 5 -10.44 13.36 7.82
N TYR A 6 -9.80 12.27 7.44
CA TYR A 6 -8.35 12.13 7.56
C TYR A 6 -7.77 12.00 6.15
N ARG A 7 -6.90 12.93 5.80
CA ARG A 7 -6.26 12.96 4.49
C ARG A 7 -4.91 12.27 4.57
N ILE A 8 -4.72 11.23 3.76
CA ILE A 8 -3.45 10.54 3.63
C ILE A 8 -2.95 10.78 2.20
N LYS A 9 -1.81 11.45 2.09
CA LYS A 9 -1.19 11.73 0.79
C LYS A 9 -0.37 10.52 0.33
N LEU A 10 -0.49 10.20 -0.94
CA LEU A 10 0.25 9.11 -1.58
C LEU A 10 1.43 9.67 -2.37
N SER A 11 2.48 8.86 -2.51
CA SER A 11 3.66 9.20 -3.28
C SER A 11 3.39 9.13 -4.79
N ALA A 12 4.37 9.53 -5.60
CA ALA A 12 4.27 9.49 -7.05
C ALA A 12 4.20 8.05 -7.58
N GLU A 13 3.55 7.87 -8.73
CA GLU A 13 3.43 6.57 -9.40
C GLU A 13 4.68 6.19 -10.20
N ASP A 14 5.51 7.14 -10.53
CA ASP A 14 6.67 6.96 -11.40
C ASP A 14 7.97 6.63 -10.66
N VAL A 15 7.90 6.44 -9.34
CA VAL A 15 9.04 6.06 -8.50
C VAL A 15 8.76 4.73 -7.80
N ASN A 16 9.84 4.00 -7.48
CA ASN A 16 9.75 2.80 -6.64
C ASN A 16 9.81 3.15 -5.15
N THR A 17 9.76 2.16 -4.27
CA THR A 17 9.77 2.37 -2.82
C THR A 17 11.04 3.06 -2.31
N ALA A 18 12.14 2.94 -3.03
CA ALA A 18 13.41 3.61 -2.72
C ALA A 18 13.51 5.03 -3.31
N GLY A 19 12.47 5.51 -3.99
CA GLY A 19 12.45 6.85 -4.59
C GLY A 19 13.17 6.95 -5.94
N LYS A 20 13.56 5.82 -6.55
CA LYS A 20 14.20 5.79 -7.87
C LYS A 20 13.14 5.77 -8.97
N PRO A 21 13.48 6.28 -10.19
CA PRO A 21 12.55 6.15 -11.32
C PRO A 21 12.14 4.70 -11.54
N LEU A 22 10.84 4.44 -11.55
CA LEU A 22 10.28 3.08 -11.52
C LEU A 22 10.70 2.25 -12.73
N GLU A 23 10.58 2.82 -13.94
CA GLU A 23 10.89 2.08 -15.16
C GLU A 23 12.38 1.73 -15.25
N ALA A 24 13.26 2.66 -14.87
CA ALA A 24 14.70 2.42 -14.82
C ALA A 24 15.06 1.33 -13.80
N ALA A 25 14.44 1.37 -12.63
CA ALA A 25 14.65 0.36 -11.59
C ALA A 25 14.15 -1.02 -12.01
N ARG A 26 13.02 -1.08 -12.73
CA ARG A 26 12.50 -2.32 -13.31
C ARG A 26 13.43 -2.89 -14.37
N ASP A 27 14.01 -2.03 -15.21
CA ASP A 27 14.98 -2.45 -16.23
C ASP A 27 16.25 -3.04 -15.59
N GLU A 28 16.77 -2.39 -14.54
CA GLU A 28 17.91 -2.90 -13.78
C GLU A 28 17.62 -4.28 -13.16
N LEU A 29 16.42 -4.46 -12.61
CA LEU A 29 16.02 -5.74 -12.02
C LEU A 29 16.02 -6.86 -13.08
N VAL A 30 15.47 -6.59 -14.25
CA VAL A 30 15.44 -7.56 -15.35
C VAL A 30 16.87 -7.92 -15.79
N GLU A 31 17.77 -6.94 -15.89
CA GLU A 31 19.18 -7.15 -16.23
C GLU A 31 19.88 -8.01 -15.19
N GLU A 32 19.69 -7.73 -13.90
CA GLU A 32 20.28 -8.53 -12.81
C GLU A 32 19.82 -9.98 -12.85
N VAL A 33 18.53 -10.21 -13.08
CA VAL A 33 17.96 -11.55 -13.22
C VAL A 33 18.56 -12.27 -14.42
N ALA A 34 18.73 -11.58 -15.55
CA ALA A 34 19.33 -12.14 -16.76
C ALA A 34 20.77 -12.57 -16.51
N VAL A 35 21.57 -11.76 -15.80
CA VAL A 35 22.95 -12.08 -15.44
C VAL A 35 23.01 -13.32 -14.55
N ILE A 36 22.19 -13.37 -13.50
CA ILE A 36 22.16 -14.52 -12.57
C ILE A 36 21.78 -15.82 -13.30
N ARG A 37 20.76 -15.75 -14.18
CA ARG A 37 20.33 -16.91 -14.95
C ARG A 37 21.44 -17.41 -15.87
N LYS A 38 22.15 -16.50 -16.52
CA LYS A 38 23.30 -16.84 -17.38
C LYS A 38 24.41 -17.53 -16.59
N GLN A 39 24.74 -17.00 -15.40
CA GLN A 39 25.73 -17.60 -14.50
C GLN A 39 25.35 -19.01 -14.06
N ASN A 40 24.07 -19.29 -13.89
CA ASN A 40 23.54 -20.59 -13.50
C ASN A 40 23.18 -21.49 -14.71
N SER A 41 23.60 -21.12 -15.91
CA SER A 41 23.30 -21.85 -17.15
C SER A 41 21.81 -22.07 -17.40
N GLN A 42 20.98 -21.14 -16.95
CA GLN A 42 19.55 -21.16 -17.18
C GLN A 42 19.19 -20.39 -18.45
N PRO A 43 18.14 -20.80 -19.19
CA PRO A 43 17.72 -20.05 -20.37
C PRO A 43 17.22 -18.66 -20.02
N PRO A 44 17.32 -17.67 -20.92
CA PRO A 44 16.79 -16.34 -20.69
C PRO A 44 15.27 -16.38 -20.51
N LEU A 45 14.73 -15.40 -19.76
CA LEU A 45 13.28 -15.26 -19.57
C LEU A 45 12.62 -14.88 -20.90
N ASP A 46 11.44 -15.46 -21.18
CA ASP A 46 10.63 -15.04 -22.32
C ASP A 46 9.94 -13.69 -22.03
N THR A 47 9.25 -13.13 -23.02
CA THR A 47 8.61 -11.82 -22.94
C THR A 47 7.58 -11.77 -21.80
N ASP A 48 6.79 -12.81 -21.63
CA ASP A 48 5.75 -12.85 -20.58
C ASP A 48 6.38 -12.95 -19.19
N ALA A 49 7.43 -13.73 -19.04
CA ALA A 49 8.17 -13.84 -17.77
C ALA A 49 8.84 -12.52 -17.40
N VAL A 50 9.38 -11.78 -18.37
CA VAL A 50 9.94 -10.43 -18.14
C VAL A 50 8.87 -9.47 -17.67
N LYS A 51 7.68 -9.47 -18.29
CA LYS A 51 6.56 -8.64 -17.84
C LYS A 51 6.15 -8.95 -16.42
N MET A 52 6.07 -10.22 -16.04
CA MET A 52 5.75 -10.64 -14.67
C MET A 52 6.82 -10.19 -13.70
N GLN A 53 8.10 -10.30 -14.06
CA GLN A 53 9.20 -9.87 -13.22
C GLN A 53 9.14 -8.36 -12.95
N ARG A 54 8.84 -7.56 -13.96
CA ARG A 54 8.68 -6.12 -13.83
C ARG A 54 7.54 -5.75 -12.87
N LYS A 55 6.41 -6.47 -12.95
CA LYS A 55 5.25 -6.24 -12.08
C LYS A 55 5.52 -6.55 -10.60
N GLN A 56 6.53 -7.35 -10.28
CA GLN A 56 6.89 -7.64 -8.89
C GLN A 56 7.47 -6.42 -8.17
N MET A 57 7.89 -5.40 -8.90
CA MET A 57 8.32 -4.13 -8.32
C MET A 57 7.18 -3.12 -8.42
N PRO A 58 6.46 -2.85 -7.32
CA PRO A 58 5.39 -1.85 -7.34
C PRO A 58 5.94 -0.43 -7.36
N SER A 59 5.13 0.51 -7.84
CA SER A 59 5.40 1.93 -7.59
C SER A 59 5.29 2.19 -6.08
N LYS A 60 5.90 3.29 -5.62
CA LYS A 60 5.78 3.68 -4.21
C LYS A 60 4.32 3.92 -3.82
N ARG A 61 3.53 4.52 -4.72
CA ARG A 61 2.09 4.71 -4.50
C ARG A 61 1.35 3.38 -4.34
N ASP A 62 1.58 2.40 -5.20
CA ASP A 62 0.94 1.09 -5.12
C ASP A 62 1.36 0.35 -3.86
N ALA A 63 2.63 0.46 -3.46
CA ALA A 63 3.12 -0.10 -2.21
C ALA A 63 2.41 0.51 -1.00
N GLU A 64 2.22 1.83 -1.00
CA GLU A 64 1.48 2.53 0.04
C GLU A 64 0.02 2.09 0.11
N LYS A 65 -0.63 1.93 -1.05
CA LYS A 65 -2.00 1.39 -1.11
C LYS A 65 -2.07 -0.02 -0.55
N MET A 66 -1.09 -0.87 -0.84
CA MET A 66 -1.01 -2.22 -0.29
C MET A 66 -0.92 -2.20 1.25
N ILE A 67 -0.10 -1.31 1.81
CA ILE A 67 0.01 -1.14 3.26
C ILE A 67 -1.33 -0.73 3.87
N LEU A 68 -1.98 0.27 3.29
CA LEU A 68 -3.26 0.76 3.79
C LEU A 68 -4.33 -0.34 3.75
N LYS A 69 -4.42 -1.09 2.66
CA LYS A 69 -5.37 -2.20 2.54
C LYS A 69 -5.09 -3.32 3.54
N GLU A 70 -3.83 -3.63 3.78
CA GLU A 70 -3.44 -4.64 4.78
C GLU A 70 -3.86 -4.21 6.18
N LEU A 71 -3.64 -2.96 6.56
CA LEU A 71 -4.06 -2.44 7.86
C LEU A 71 -5.58 -2.48 8.02
N VAL A 72 -6.32 -2.10 6.99
CA VAL A 72 -7.78 -2.17 7.00
C VAL A 72 -8.24 -3.62 7.17
N SER A 73 -7.63 -4.56 6.45
CA SER A 73 -7.98 -5.98 6.52
C SER A 73 -7.67 -6.59 7.89
N GLU A 74 -6.59 -6.16 8.54
CA GLU A 74 -6.25 -6.63 9.89
C GLU A 74 -7.26 -6.23 10.95
N SER A 75 -8.00 -5.14 10.74
CA SER A 75 -9.05 -4.72 11.67
C SER A 75 -10.18 -5.76 11.79
N PHE A 76 -10.26 -6.67 10.83
CA PHE A 76 -11.25 -7.73 10.80
C PHE A 76 -10.98 -8.86 11.83
N GLU A 77 -9.74 -9.01 12.27
CA GLU A 77 -9.36 -10.05 13.23
C GLU A 77 -10.13 -9.84 14.55
N GLY A 78 -10.97 -10.78 14.92
CA GLY A 78 -11.85 -10.67 16.10
C GLY A 78 -13.30 -10.33 15.77
N SER A 79 -13.64 -10.03 14.52
CA SER A 79 -15.01 -9.70 14.08
C SER A 79 -15.47 -10.62 12.95
N LYS A 80 -15.03 -11.87 12.97
CA LYS A 80 -15.13 -12.84 11.86
C LYS A 80 -16.55 -13.12 11.35
N ASN A 81 -17.57 -12.84 12.13
CA ASN A 81 -18.97 -13.10 11.77
C ASN A 81 -19.78 -11.81 11.50
N ASP A 82 -19.11 -10.66 11.46
CA ASP A 82 -19.80 -9.39 11.23
C ASP A 82 -19.73 -9.00 9.75
N ILE A 83 -20.83 -9.25 9.04
CA ILE A 83 -20.96 -8.95 7.62
C ILE A 83 -20.85 -7.45 7.36
N ALA A 84 -21.36 -6.60 8.27
CA ALA A 84 -21.28 -5.13 8.10
C ALA A 84 -19.84 -4.65 8.09
N ILE A 85 -19.00 -5.19 8.96
CA ILE A 85 -17.56 -4.87 9.01
C ILE A 85 -16.86 -5.37 7.74
N LEU A 86 -17.18 -6.57 7.27
CA LEU A 86 -16.64 -7.09 6.01
C LEU A 86 -16.98 -6.18 4.82
N CYS A 87 -18.22 -5.71 4.74
CA CYS A 87 -18.64 -4.80 3.68
C CYS A 87 -17.88 -3.47 3.78
N GLN A 88 -17.73 -2.93 4.98
CA GLN A 88 -16.97 -1.70 5.21
C GLN A 88 -15.51 -1.85 4.77
N ILE A 89 -14.86 -2.94 5.14
CA ILE A 89 -13.47 -3.22 4.75
C ILE A 89 -13.36 -3.30 3.23
N SER A 90 -14.26 -4.01 2.58
CA SER A 90 -14.28 -4.14 1.12
C SER A 90 -14.44 -2.81 0.41
N GLU A 91 -15.36 -1.96 0.88
CA GLU A 91 -15.58 -0.63 0.32
C GLU A 91 -14.37 0.28 0.55
N THR A 92 -13.79 0.26 1.74
CA THR A 92 -12.60 1.06 2.07
C THR A 92 -11.41 0.65 1.22
N CYS A 93 -11.19 -0.65 1.02
CA CYS A 93 -10.13 -1.15 0.13
C CYS A 93 -10.35 -0.71 -1.31
N ARG A 94 -11.58 -0.71 -1.79
CA ARG A 94 -11.94 -0.22 -3.12
C ARG A 94 -11.62 1.27 -3.26
N ASP A 95 -11.98 2.07 -2.27
CA ASP A 95 -11.72 3.50 -2.28
C ASP A 95 -10.21 3.79 -2.28
N ILE A 96 -9.42 2.99 -1.57
CA ILE A 96 -7.96 3.07 -1.60
C ILE A 96 -7.45 2.77 -3.02
N ASP A 97 -7.90 1.69 -3.64
CA ASP A 97 -7.47 1.30 -4.99
C ASP A 97 -7.83 2.34 -6.04
N ASP A 98 -9.01 2.94 -5.92
CA ASP A 98 -9.52 3.94 -6.88
C ASP A 98 -8.95 5.33 -6.64
N SER A 99 -8.25 5.56 -5.52
CA SER A 99 -7.67 6.87 -5.22
C SER A 99 -6.48 7.16 -6.13
N ASP A 100 -6.19 8.44 -6.32
CA ASP A 100 -5.06 8.91 -7.12
C ASP A 100 -3.94 9.41 -6.19
N GLY A 101 -3.77 10.69 -6.00
CA GLY A 101 -2.65 11.23 -5.21
C GLY A 101 -2.90 11.29 -3.70
N GLU A 102 -4.11 11.03 -3.25
CA GLU A 102 -4.48 11.06 -1.84
C GLU A 102 -5.72 10.21 -1.56
N VAL A 103 -5.87 9.77 -0.32
CA VAL A 103 -7.06 9.08 0.14
C VAL A 103 -7.69 9.91 1.26
N LEU A 104 -9.00 10.11 1.19
CA LEU A 104 -9.77 10.75 2.26
C LEU A 104 -10.52 9.68 3.03
N PHE A 105 -10.19 9.51 4.29
CA PHE A 105 -10.84 8.54 5.15
C PHE A 105 -11.85 9.23 6.06
N SER A 106 -13.05 8.66 6.19
CA SER A 106 -13.97 9.04 7.26
C SER A 106 -13.39 8.66 8.62
N GLU A 107 -13.95 9.14 9.71
CA GLU A 107 -13.54 8.73 11.05
C GLU A 107 -13.63 7.21 11.22
N ALA A 108 -14.70 6.59 10.71
CA ALA A 108 -14.90 5.16 10.81
C ALA A 108 -13.83 4.38 10.05
N ASP A 109 -13.49 4.81 8.83
CA ASP A 109 -12.46 4.15 8.01
C ASP A 109 -11.07 4.34 8.59
N TYR A 110 -10.76 5.55 9.07
CA TYR A 110 -9.48 5.81 9.73
C TYR A 110 -9.33 4.99 11.02
N ALA A 111 -10.42 4.77 11.74
CA ALA A 111 -10.42 3.90 12.92
C ALA A 111 -10.05 2.45 12.57
N LEU A 112 -10.47 1.94 11.40
CA LEU A 112 -10.04 0.62 10.92
C LEU A 112 -8.52 0.57 10.71
N ILE A 113 -7.95 1.60 10.11
CA ILE A 113 -6.50 1.67 9.85
C ILE A 113 -5.72 1.70 11.17
N THR A 114 -6.13 2.53 12.13
CA THR A 114 -5.45 2.62 13.42
C THR A 114 -5.61 1.35 14.24
N LYS A 115 -6.76 0.69 14.16
CA LYS A 115 -7.00 -0.60 14.82
C LYS A 115 -6.09 -1.68 14.23
N GLY A 116 -5.98 -1.74 12.90
CA GLY A 116 -5.07 -2.68 12.23
C GLY A 116 -3.61 -2.44 12.59
N TYR A 117 -3.20 -1.17 12.63
CA TYR A 117 -1.85 -0.80 13.05
C TYR A 117 -1.55 -1.26 14.49
N LYS A 118 -2.45 -1.00 15.43
CA LYS A 118 -2.27 -1.40 16.83
C LYS A 118 -2.23 -2.92 16.99
N ALA A 119 -3.03 -3.65 16.23
CA ALA A 119 -3.05 -5.11 16.27
C ALA A 119 -1.73 -5.72 15.79
N LYS A 120 -1.07 -5.10 14.83
CA LYS A 120 0.11 -5.64 14.18
C LYS A 120 1.45 -5.11 14.69
N LYS A 121 1.50 -3.95 15.34
CA LYS A 121 2.77 -3.26 15.65
C LYS A 121 3.78 -4.11 16.44
N ASP A 122 3.33 -5.03 17.29
CA ASP A 122 4.20 -5.82 18.16
C ASP A 122 4.58 -7.18 17.55
N GLU A 123 3.77 -7.71 16.64
CA GLU A 123 3.96 -9.04 16.06
C GLU A 123 4.34 -9.00 14.58
N TRP A 124 4.37 -7.82 14.02
CA TRP A 124 4.46 -7.64 12.59
C TRP A 124 5.88 -7.89 12.05
N ARG A 125 5.93 -8.63 10.95
CA ARG A 125 7.15 -8.85 10.18
C ARG A 125 6.90 -8.43 8.73
N PRO A 126 6.69 -7.11 8.49
CA PRO A 126 6.41 -6.65 7.14
C PRO A 126 7.61 -6.83 6.22
N PRO A 127 7.40 -6.89 4.90
CA PRO A 127 8.49 -6.83 3.94
C PRO A 127 9.36 -5.59 4.17
N ARG A 128 10.66 -5.71 3.90
CA ARG A 128 11.61 -4.61 4.15
C ARG A 128 11.21 -3.29 3.49
N TRP A 129 10.66 -3.35 2.29
CA TRP A 129 10.25 -2.16 1.55
C TRP A 129 9.14 -1.34 2.23
N TRP A 130 8.40 -1.94 3.16
CA TRP A 130 7.40 -1.20 3.93
C TRP A 130 8.05 -0.16 4.84
N PHE A 131 9.25 -0.44 5.34
CA PHE A 131 10.00 0.53 6.15
C PHE A 131 10.49 1.72 5.33
N ASP A 132 10.61 1.55 4.00
CA ASP A 132 10.97 2.64 3.11
C ASP A 132 9.82 3.65 2.90
N CYS A 133 8.60 3.29 3.31
CA CYS A 133 7.43 4.16 3.21
C CYS A 133 7.23 5.00 4.48
N LYS A 134 8.27 5.63 4.97
CA LYS A 134 8.28 6.39 6.24
C LYS A 134 7.26 7.50 6.29
N GLU A 135 7.07 8.22 5.18
CA GLU A 135 6.10 9.31 5.12
C GLU A 135 4.67 8.81 5.32
N LEU A 136 4.35 7.65 4.76
CA LEU A 136 3.04 7.05 4.96
C LEU A 136 2.81 6.69 6.43
N TRP A 137 3.78 6.03 7.06
CA TRP A 137 3.68 5.66 8.47
C TRP A 137 3.53 6.87 9.37
N SER A 138 4.30 7.93 9.11
CA SER A 138 4.21 9.19 9.83
C SER A 138 2.82 9.81 9.70
N GLN A 139 2.24 9.81 8.50
CA GLN A 139 0.88 10.32 8.28
C GLN A 139 -0.17 9.50 9.03
N ILE A 140 -0.07 8.17 9.02
CA ILE A 140 -1.03 7.29 9.72
C ILE A 140 -1.01 7.56 11.23
N VAL A 141 0.18 7.69 11.81
CA VAL A 141 0.34 7.90 13.27
C VAL A 141 -0.06 9.31 13.68
N ASN A 142 0.23 10.31 12.86
CA ASN A 142 0.09 11.73 13.20
C ASN A 142 -1.05 12.44 12.47
N ALA A 143 -1.90 11.72 11.76
CA ALA A 143 -3.00 12.33 11.01
C ALA A 143 -3.93 13.11 11.94
N LYS A 144 -4.26 14.33 11.54
CA LYS A 144 -5.21 15.19 12.25
C LYS A 144 -6.50 15.29 11.43
N PRO A 145 -7.65 15.28 12.10
CA PRO A 145 -8.91 15.39 11.38
C PRO A 145 -9.08 16.78 10.74
N GLU A 146 -9.60 16.77 9.53
CA GLU A 146 -10.07 17.97 8.85
C GLU A 146 -11.59 17.97 8.95
N GLU A 147 -12.19 19.13 9.19
CA GLU A 147 -13.63 19.25 9.24
C GLU A 147 -14.15 19.82 7.92
N LYS A 148 -15.21 19.20 7.41
CA LYS A 148 -15.88 19.68 6.21
C LYS A 148 -17.38 19.78 6.49
N GLU A 149 -17.96 20.92 6.16
CA GLU A 149 -19.39 21.13 6.28
C GLU A 149 -20.12 20.38 5.17
N ILE A 150 -21.16 19.64 5.56
CA ILE A 150 -22.02 18.92 4.64
C ILE A 150 -23.34 19.66 4.57
N GLY A 151 -23.52 20.31 3.45
CA GLY A 151 -24.77 21.03 3.18
C GLY A 151 -25.87 20.13 2.70
#